data_f5fa28a55a8475da2ddaef4b021e7f67
#
_entry.id   f5fa28a55a8475da2ddaef4b021e7f67
#
_cell.length_a   1.000
_cell.length_b   1.000
_cell.length_c   1.000
_cell.angle_alpha   90.00
_cell.angle_beta   90.00
_cell.angle_gamma   90.00
#
_symmetry.space_group_name_H-M   'P 1'
#
loop_
_entity.id
_entity.type
_entity.pdbx_description
1 polymer ?
#
loop_
_entity_poly.entity_id
_entity_poly.type
_entity_poly.pdbx_seq_one_letter_code
_entity_poly.pdbx_strand_id
1 'polypeptide(L)'
;MKHTINKISKTRFIKGINCPRFFPLFEIYKKGNKDATVSFTDDLSDLLTEENEFKKEALYNQMMDVEYDEENEEEIIKDLVNKENPKLEVMMPYFNEMERLAADYVEHKFKAPVIASFDTHEQKRFEAPVEDYKFYSFLDAYQETDNLVRVVEAKATTSAKFVDLTYTDQKVKYNFFELSPEGILMTREALGLDVGEKYHKKKSDILKRMHAIGAYIYDITYQRYVIEKSQSIKKPIKYYLAVLNHQYIFDGTNIDNKPNYEKDIDKENYLIRLIDVTDLTKDFLESFKADVEEVLYRLDHMQIVPFPLCPRKGKHQCMFHDICYKDVPKKNSIFTYIGNHHGFTDDKGDKQKPEDLLKMDMKEVLDVPYSWLTREKNKIQYDVVNTKKTYMDKERIKLILSKFEYPLYHLDFETFGSPLPRFKGEKAYDQSVFQFNLHIEHEPGISHKDNDSYYYLATTHDDKRYELTKYLCELIKDKGTIIAWNDSFERTRMKELAKIYPEFSDKLNNIIDRTFDLWYVFKGGHHKLYDNWGIPKKEGFNYYHEDLQGSFSIKKVLPIFVPELSYANLDVKNGDEAVIVYGNFPKMKKLEFEQRKQGLIDYCKQDTWAMVVLLKALREIV
;
A
#
# COMPACT_ATOMS: atom_id res chain seq x y z
N MET A 1 11.91 38.61 2.86
CA MET A 1 10.45 38.66 3.02
C MET A 1 10.14 37.94 4.31
N LYS A 2 9.42 38.57 5.25
CA LYS A 2 8.95 37.85 6.43
C LYS A 2 8.06 36.68 5.96
N HIS A 3 8.35 35.47 6.46
CA HIS A 3 7.59 34.27 6.14
C HIS A 3 6.13 34.44 6.51
N THR A 4 5.24 33.90 5.69
CA THR A 4 3.81 33.85 5.99
C THR A 4 3.45 32.66 6.88
N ILE A 5 4.35 31.68 7.03
CA ILE A 5 4.13 30.46 7.84
C ILE A 5 4.63 30.69 9.25
N ASN A 6 3.72 30.87 10.20
CA ASN A 6 4.02 30.98 11.63
C ASN A 6 3.27 29.92 12.47
N LYS A 7 2.37 29.14 11.85
CA LYS A 7 1.61 28.06 12.47
C LYS A 7 2.07 26.71 11.91
N ILE A 8 2.49 25.85 12.79
CA ILE A 8 3.07 24.55 12.46
C ILE A 8 2.17 23.45 13.02
N SER A 9 1.51 22.72 12.13
CA SER A 9 0.78 21.49 12.44
C SER A 9 1.71 20.27 12.46
N LYS A 10 1.23 19.13 12.93
CA LYS A 10 1.92 17.84 12.88
C LYS A 10 2.40 17.54 11.46
N THR A 11 1.52 17.69 10.48
CA THR A 11 1.85 17.37 9.09
C THR A 11 2.86 18.32 8.49
N ARG A 12 2.71 19.63 8.70
CA ARG A 12 3.73 20.61 8.25
C ARG A 12 5.10 20.30 8.83
N PHE A 13 5.16 19.97 10.12
CA PHE A 13 6.40 19.62 10.80
C PHE A 13 7.04 18.37 10.18
N ILE A 14 6.28 17.28 10.08
CA ILE A 14 6.78 15.99 9.57
C ILE A 14 7.21 16.10 8.11
N LYS A 15 6.42 16.76 7.26
CA LYS A 15 6.81 17.01 5.86
C LYS A 15 8.04 17.91 5.78
N GLY A 16 8.13 18.94 6.63
CA GLY A 16 9.26 19.86 6.70
C GLY A 16 10.57 19.22 7.15
N ILE A 17 10.53 18.33 8.13
CA ILE A 17 11.76 17.62 8.56
C ILE A 17 12.17 16.54 7.55
N ASN A 18 11.23 15.85 6.95
CA ASN A 18 11.50 14.79 5.98
C ASN A 18 11.97 15.32 4.61
N CYS A 19 11.63 16.55 4.25
CA CYS A 19 12.05 17.16 3.00
C CYS A 19 12.67 18.56 3.23
N PRO A 20 13.99 18.73 3.05
CA PRO A 20 14.63 20.04 3.23
C PRO A 20 14.16 21.09 2.22
N ARG A 21 13.46 20.68 1.16
CA ARG A 21 12.86 21.57 0.15
C ARG A 21 11.38 21.86 0.39
N PHE A 22 10.77 21.27 1.44
CA PHE A 22 9.31 21.32 1.62
C PHE A 22 8.78 22.76 1.67
N PHE A 23 9.27 23.57 2.60
CA PHE A 23 8.74 24.93 2.78
C PHE A 23 8.95 25.84 1.56
N PRO A 24 10.14 25.94 0.95
CA PRO A 24 10.31 26.77 -0.24
C PRO A 24 9.53 26.25 -1.46
N LEU A 25 9.43 24.92 -1.66
CA LEU A 25 8.63 24.35 -2.74
C LEU A 25 7.13 24.48 -2.49
N PHE A 26 6.70 24.41 -1.24
CA PHE A 26 5.33 24.60 -0.82
C PHE A 26 4.80 25.98 -1.23
N GLU A 27 5.58 27.04 -1.06
CA GLU A 27 5.24 28.38 -1.52
C GLU A 27 5.14 28.50 -3.05
N ILE A 28 6.01 27.80 -3.79
CA ILE A 28 5.96 27.75 -5.26
C ILE A 28 4.69 27.01 -5.71
N TYR A 29 4.44 25.86 -5.11
CA TYR A 29 3.30 25.01 -5.40
C TYR A 29 1.96 25.73 -5.14
N LYS A 30 1.84 26.41 -4.00
CA LYS A 30 0.71 27.25 -3.63
C LYS A 30 0.37 28.31 -4.67
N LYS A 31 1.39 28.95 -5.26
CA LYS A 31 1.22 29.98 -6.31
C LYS A 31 0.80 29.39 -7.65
N GLY A 32 1.23 28.19 -7.96
CA GLY A 32 1.03 27.52 -9.26
C GLY A 32 -0.22 26.65 -9.35
N ASN A 33 -0.79 26.25 -8.22
CA ASN A 33 -1.88 25.28 -8.20
C ASN A 33 -3.18 25.88 -7.64
N LYS A 34 -4.06 26.29 -8.57
CA LYS A 34 -5.37 26.88 -8.22
C LYS A 34 -6.41 25.83 -7.82
N ASP A 35 -6.16 24.57 -8.16
CA ASP A 35 -7.06 23.43 -7.89
C ASP A 35 -6.63 22.65 -6.64
N ALA A 36 -5.76 23.25 -5.80
CA ALA A 36 -5.37 22.65 -4.53
C ALA A 36 -6.59 22.51 -3.60
N THR A 37 -6.80 21.31 -3.06
CA THR A 37 -7.85 21.04 -2.05
C THR A 37 -7.56 21.73 -0.71
N VAL A 38 -6.33 22.22 -0.51
CA VAL A 38 -5.86 22.92 0.68
C VAL A 38 -5.43 24.34 0.35
N SER A 39 -5.81 25.30 1.18
CA SER A 39 -5.57 26.72 0.94
C SER A 39 -4.14 27.17 1.24
N PHE A 40 -3.38 26.41 2.00
CA PHE A 40 -1.98 26.66 2.37
C PHE A 40 -1.73 28.07 2.97
N THR A 41 -2.67 28.60 3.73
CA THR A 41 -2.53 29.88 4.44
C THR A 41 -2.13 29.64 5.90
N ASP A 42 -1.92 30.72 6.63
CA ASP A 42 -1.70 30.73 8.08
C ASP A 42 -2.95 31.11 8.87
N ASP A 43 -4.11 31.19 8.21
CA ASP A 43 -5.38 31.21 8.90
C ASP A 43 -5.61 29.89 9.63
N LEU A 44 -6.19 29.95 10.83
CA LEU A 44 -6.36 28.73 11.64
C LEU A 44 -7.40 27.79 11.02
N SER A 45 -8.45 28.31 10.41
CA SER A 45 -9.48 27.48 9.75
C SER A 45 -8.89 26.74 8.55
N ASP A 46 -8.05 27.43 7.77
CA ASP A 46 -7.35 26.85 6.65
C ASP A 46 -6.35 25.78 7.09
N LEU A 47 -5.62 26.02 8.20
CA LEU A 47 -4.71 25.03 8.78
C LEU A 47 -5.45 23.76 9.25
N LEU A 48 -6.64 23.91 9.84
CA LEU A 48 -7.48 22.78 10.25
C LEU A 48 -7.96 21.98 9.04
N THR A 49 -8.39 22.66 7.99
CA THR A 49 -8.80 22.02 6.72
C THR A 49 -7.61 21.30 6.08
N GLU A 50 -6.45 21.92 6.03
CA GLU A 50 -5.22 21.33 5.52
C GLU A 50 -4.86 20.06 6.30
N GLU A 51 -4.86 20.11 7.63
CA GLU A 51 -4.54 18.95 8.48
C GLU A 51 -5.55 17.81 8.29
N ASN A 52 -6.82 18.14 8.09
CA ASN A 52 -7.87 17.16 7.83
C ASN A 52 -7.64 16.43 6.48
N GLU A 53 -7.30 17.16 5.41
CA GLU A 53 -6.99 16.55 4.11
C GLU A 53 -5.73 15.70 4.16
N PHE A 54 -4.68 16.15 4.84
CA PHE A 54 -3.47 15.33 5.03
C PHE A 54 -3.70 14.11 5.91
N LYS A 55 -4.63 14.18 6.87
CA LYS A 55 -5.05 13.01 7.66
C LYS A 55 -5.68 11.95 6.77
N LYS A 56 -6.59 12.33 5.89
CA LYS A 56 -7.23 11.43 4.92
C LYS A 56 -6.18 10.77 4.00
N GLU A 57 -5.24 11.57 3.48
CA GLU A 57 -4.11 11.07 2.70
C GLU A 57 -3.27 10.05 3.48
N ALA A 58 -2.96 10.36 4.74
CA ALA A 58 -2.17 9.47 5.59
C ALA A 58 -2.87 8.13 5.84
N LEU A 59 -4.17 8.14 6.10
CA LEU A 59 -4.98 6.93 6.28
C LEU A 59 -5.01 6.08 5.01
N TYR A 60 -5.21 6.72 3.86
CA TYR A 60 -5.18 6.03 2.57
C TYR A 60 -3.82 5.38 2.29
N ASN A 61 -2.72 6.12 2.51
CA ASN A 61 -1.38 5.60 2.32
C ASN A 61 -1.06 4.43 3.28
N GLN A 62 -1.55 4.50 4.53
CA GLN A 62 -1.42 3.40 5.49
C GLN A 62 -2.20 2.15 5.07
N MET A 63 -3.39 2.33 4.49
CA MET A 63 -4.18 1.25 3.91
C MET A 63 -3.41 0.60 2.75
N MET A 64 -2.91 1.41 1.81
CA MET A 64 -2.14 0.93 0.66
C MET A 64 -0.86 0.20 1.07
N ASP A 65 -0.21 0.61 2.18
CA ASP A 65 0.94 -0.11 2.73
C ASP A 65 0.60 -1.50 3.31
N VAL A 66 -0.66 -1.74 3.67
CA VAL A 66 -1.14 -3.06 4.13
C VAL A 66 -1.60 -3.92 2.97
N GLU A 67 -2.29 -3.32 1.99
CA GLU A 67 -2.82 -4.01 0.80
C GLU A 67 -1.74 -4.39 -0.22
N TYR A 68 -0.59 -3.71 -0.16
CA TYR A 68 0.46 -3.84 -1.17
C TYR A 68 1.17 -5.20 -1.08
N ASP A 69 1.15 -5.94 -2.18
CA ASP A 69 2.01 -7.11 -2.40
C ASP A 69 3.34 -6.64 -3.00
N GLU A 70 4.47 -7.01 -2.40
CA GLU A 70 5.81 -6.61 -2.88
C GLU A 70 6.11 -7.10 -4.31
N GLU A 71 5.35 -8.07 -4.81
CA GLU A 71 5.46 -8.58 -6.19
C GLU A 71 4.77 -7.66 -7.22
N ASN A 72 3.85 -6.78 -6.78
CA ASN A 72 3.22 -5.75 -7.60
C ASN A 72 4.01 -4.43 -7.55
N GLU A 73 5.20 -4.41 -8.09
CA GLU A 73 6.08 -3.22 -8.14
C GLU A 73 5.53 -2.04 -8.98
N GLU A 74 4.29 -2.10 -9.48
CA GLU A 74 3.85 -1.28 -10.60
C GLU A 74 3.00 -0.06 -10.26
N GLU A 75 2.39 0.00 -9.08
CA GLU A 75 1.58 1.16 -8.70
C GLU A 75 2.36 2.12 -7.80
N ILE A 76 2.75 3.25 -8.36
CA ILE A 76 3.24 4.39 -7.58
C ILE A 76 2.06 4.98 -6.82
N ILE A 77 2.07 4.86 -5.50
CA ILE A 77 1.09 5.51 -4.64
C ILE A 77 1.26 7.03 -4.78
N LYS A 78 0.24 7.67 -5.35
CA LYS A 78 0.27 9.11 -5.62
C LYS A 78 0.03 9.90 -4.34
N ASP A 79 0.71 11.03 -4.21
CA ASP A 79 0.41 12.04 -3.20
C ASP A 79 -0.93 12.72 -3.56
N LEU A 80 -1.91 12.67 -2.66
CA LEU A 80 -3.32 12.97 -2.97
C LEU A 80 -3.75 14.42 -2.72
N VAL A 81 -2.88 15.25 -2.21
CA VAL A 81 -3.20 16.61 -1.72
C VAL A 81 -3.91 17.49 -2.74
N ASN A 82 -3.95 17.12 -4.00
CA ASN A 82 -4.50 17.95 -5.08
C ASN A 82 -5.40 17.24 -6.06
N LYS A 83 -5.82 16.02 -5.77
CA LYS A 83 -6.69 15.29 -6.69
C LYS A 83 -7.82 14.68 -5.90
N GLU A 84 -9.05 14.88 -6.37
CA GLU A 84 -10.15 14.02 -5.97
C GLU A 84 -9.66 12.57 -6.11
N ASN A 85 -9.71 11.83 -5.01
CA ASN A 85 -9.42 10.40 -5.02
C ASN A 85 -10.73 9.65 -4.75
N PRO A 86 -11.41 9.18 -5.79
CA PRO A 86 -12.69 8.48 -5.64
C PRO A 86 -12.57 7.19 -4.81
N LYS A 87 -11.41 6.50 -4.82
CA LYS A 87 -11.17 5.32 -3.97
C LYS A 87 -11.13 5.72 -2.50
N LEU A 88 -10.45 6.84 -2.17
CA LEU A 88 -10.46 7.38 -0.82
C LEU A 88 -11.88 7.70 -0.35
N GLU A 89 -12.71 8.31 -1.19
CA GLU A 89 -14.11 8.61 -0.83
C GLU A 89 -14.93 7.34 -0.53
N VAL A 90 -14.70 6.26 -1.28
CA VAL A 90 -15.32 4.95 -1.02
C VAL A 90 -14.84 4.37 0.32
N MET A 91 -13.58 4.60 0.71
CA MET A 91 -12.99 4.09 1.95
C MET A 91 -13.29 4.96 3.18
N MET A 92 -13.62 6.24 3.01
CA MET A 92 -13.87 7.17 4.12
C MET A 92 -14.88 6.66 5.18
N PRO A 93 -16.01 6.03 4.81
CA PRO A 93 -16.93 5.48 5.82
C PRO A 93 -16.29 4.43 6.72
N TYR A 94 -15.35 3.62 6.19
CA TYR A 94 -14.62 2.61 6.96
C TYR A 94 -13.58 3.23 7.88
N PHE A 95 -12.90 4.29 7.44
CA PHE A 95 -11.96 5.03 8.29
C PHE A 95 -12.66 5.74 9.44
N ASN A 96 -13.78 6.41 9.16
CA ASN A 96 -14.60 7.05 10.19
C ASN A 96 -15.07 6.03 11.23
N GLU A 97 -15.56 4.89 10.78
CA GLU A 97 -16.02 3.82 11.68
C GLU A 97 -14.85 3.22 12.48
N MET A 98 -13.69 3.05 11.89
CA MET A 98 -12.48 2.58 12.60
C MET A 98 -12.09 3.52 13.75
N GLU A 99 -12.09 4.84 13.52
CA GLU A 99 -11.77 5.82 14.57
C GLU A 99 -12.83 5.86 15.66
N ARG A 100 -14.12 5.77 15.29
CA ARG A 100 -15.21 5.65 16.24
C ARG A 100 -15.03 4.40 17.13
N LEU A 101 -14.79 3.24 16.53
CA LEU A 101 -14.56 1.99 17.26
C LEU A 101 -13.31 2.06 18.16
N ALA A 102 -12.27 2.77 17.73
CA ALA A 102 -11.09 3.00 18.57
C ALA A 102 -11.41 3.85 19.80
N ALA A 103 -12.18 4.93 19.62
CA ALA A 103 -12.62 5.79 20.72
C ALA A 103 -13.54 5.02 21.71
N ASP A 104 -14.53 4.29 21.19
CA ASP A 104 -15.45 3.47 22.00
C ASP A 104 -14.67 2.39 22.78
N TYR A 105 -13.69 1.76 22.16
CA TYR A 105 -12.83 0.78 22.84
C TYR A 105 -12.03 1.41 23.99
N VAL A 106 -11.48 2.62 23.78
CA VAL A 106 -10.76 3.36 24.83
C VAL A 106 -11.68 3.73 25.97
N GLU A 107 -12.90 4.23 25.66
CA GLU A 107 -13.91 4.59 26.66
C GLU A 107 -14.32 3.36 27.48
N HIS A 108 -14.65 2.27 26.80
CA HIS A 108 -15.05 1.02 27.44
C HIS A 108 -13.93 0.44 28.32
N LYS A 109 -12.71 0.37 27.78
CA LYS A 109 -11.56 -0.26 28.44
C LYS A 109 -11.13 0.48 29.70
N PHE A 110 -11.11 1.80 29.65
CA PHE A 110 -10.65 2.63 30.77
C PHE A 110 -11.78 3.25 31.59
N LYS A 111 -13.04 2.95 31.24
CA LYS A 111 -14.26 3.33 31.97
C LYS A 111 -14.34 4.84 32.27
N ALA A 112 -14.01 5.66 31.29
CA ALA A 112 -14.09 7.12 31.37
C ALA A 112 -14.39 7.73 29.99
N PRO A 113 -15.15 8.85 29.92
CA PRO A 113 -15.52 9.49 28.67
C PRO A 113 -14.32 9.86 27.80
N VAL A 114 -14.49 9.76 26.48
CA VAL A 114 -13.47 10.10 25.48
C VAL A 114 -13.97 11.27 24.64
N ILE A 115 -13.11 12.26 24.41
CA ILE A 115 -13.30 13.30 23.39
C ILE A 115 -12.63 12.80 22.12
N ALA A 116 -13.42 12.51 21.09
CA ALA A 116 -12.93 12.05 19.80
C ALA A 116 -13.76 12.64 18.66
N SER A 117 -13.13 12.96 17.55
CA SER A 117 -13.77 13.32 16.28
C SER A 117 -12.85 13.01 15.13
N PHE A 118 -13.42 12.56 14.01
CA PHE A 118 -12.68 12.48 12.75
C PHE A 118 -12.35 13.87 12.21
N ASP A 119 -13.29 14.82 12.38
CA ASP A 119 -13.10 16.19 11.93
C ASP A 119 -12.12 16.94 12.83
N THR A 120 -11.02 17.38 12.25
CA THR A 120 -9.96 18.16 12.94
C THR A 120 -10.51 19.42 13.62
N HIS A 121 -11.60 20.01 13.10
CA HIS A 121 -12.24 21.19 13.71
C HIS A 121 -12.88 20.88 15.08
N GLU A 122 -13.28 19.64 15.33
CA GLU A 122 -13.94 19.19 16.56
C GLU A 122 -12.96 18.46 17.50
N GLN A 123 -11.77 18.12 17.04
CA GLN A 123 -10.77 17.41 17.84
C GLN A 123 -10.27 18.23 19.03
N LYS A 124 -9.87 17.54 20.10
CA LYS A 124 -9.14 18.17 21.20
C LYS A 124 -7.84 18.75 20.67
N ARG A 125 -7.67 20.06 20.82
CA ARG A 125 -6.52 20.82 20.34
C ARG A 125 -5.61 21.25 21.48
N PHE A 126 -4.31 21.17 21.24
CA PHE A 126 -3.26 21.80 22.04
C PHE A 126 -2.43 22.74 21.16
N GLU A 127 -1.95 23.81 21.76
CA GLU A 127 -1.06 24.76 21.11
C GLU A 127 0.07 25.17 22.04
N ALA A 128 1.26 25.37 21.49
CA ALA A 128 2.43 25.78 22.23
C ALA A 128 3.27 26.80 21.45
N PRO A 129 3.74 27.87 22.09
CA PRO A 129 4.72 28.76 21.51
C PRO A 129 6.08 28.05 21.48
N VAL A 130 6.75 28.11 20.32
CA VAL A 130 8.10 27.60 20.11
C VAL A 130 8.86 28.64 19.32
N GLU A 131 9.68 29.46 20.01
CA GLU A 131 10.33 30.66 19.48
C GLU A 131 9.30 31.61 18.84
N ASP A 132 9.47 32.02 17.57
CA ASP A 132 8.55 32.89 16.84
C ASP A 132 7.37 32.16 16.21
N TYR A 133 7.26 30.85 16.42
CA TYR A 133 6.27 29.96 15.82
C TYR A 133 5.26 29.45 16.85
N LYS A 134 4.10 28.99 16.36
CA LYS A 134 3.06 28.37 17.16
C LYS A 134 2.78 26.98 16.66
N PHE A 135 3.06 25.98 17.50
CA PHE A 135 2.85 24.58 17.17
C PHE A 135 1.46 24.14 17.62
N TYR A 136 0.78 23.36 16.75
CA TYR A 136 -0.57 22.86 16.97
C TYR A 136 -0.60 21.34 16.91
N SER A 137 -1.32 20.75 17.87
CA SER A 137 -1.60 19.31 17.90
C SER A 137 -3.11 19.09 17.99
N PHE A 138 -3.64 18.25 17.11
CA PHE A 138 -5.02 17.80 17.07
C PHE A 138 -5.02 16.32 17.37
N LEU A 139 -5.91 15.86 18.29
CA LEU A 139 -5.88 14.50 18.82
C LEU A 139 -7.08 13.71 18.32
N ASP A 140 -6.84 12.51 17.81
CA ASP A 140 -7.91 11.60 17.37
C ASP A 140 -8.80 11.18 18.54
N ALA A 141 -8.19 10.84 19.70
CA ALA A 141 -8.94 10.61 20.93
C ALA A 141 -8.17 11.11 22.15
N TYR A 142 -8.91 11.72 23.06
CA TYR A 142 -8.43 12.27 24.33
C TYR A 142 -9.32 11.84 25.47
N GLN A 143 -8.73 11.26 26.50
CA GLN A 143 -9.43 10.87 27.71
C GLN A 143 -8.76 11.48 28.94
N GLU A 144 -9.51 12.11 29.80
CA GLU A 144 -9.03 12.67 31.04
C GLU A 144 -9.81 12.16 32.26
N THR A 145 -9.08 11.66 33.24
CA THR A 145 -9.57 11.27 34.54
C THR A 145 -8.98 12.16 35.64
N ASP A 146 -9.38 11.97 36.89
CA ASP A 146 -8.82 12.77 38.00
C ASP A 146 -7.30 12.64 38.12
N ASN A 147 -6.73 11.48 37.78
CA ASN A 147 -5.33 11.16 38.04
C ASN A 147 -4.46 10.97 36.78
N LEU A 148 -5.07 10.88 35.61
CA LEU A 148 -4.35 10.46 34.40
C LEU A 148 -5.01 11.02 33.13
N VAL A 149 -4.20 11.42 32.17
CA VAL A 149 -4.61 11.73 30.80
C VAL A 149 -4.13 10.63 29.86
N ARG A 150 -4.96 10.27 28.88
CA ARG A 150 -4.60 9.36 27.78
C ARG A 150 -4.78 10.07 26.45
N VAL A 151 -3.73 10.02 25.63
CA VAL A 151 -3.71 10.50 24.26
C VAL A 151 -3.63 9.29 23.35
N VAL A 152 -4.54 9.19 22.41
CA VAL A 152 -4.61 8.04 21.49
C VAL A 152 -4.63 8.53 20.06
N GLU A 153 -3.73 7.99 19.26
CA GLU A 153 -3.65 8.22 17.81
C GLU A 153 -4.12 6.96 17.08
N ALA A 154 -5.14 7.11 16.24
CA ALA A 154 -5.63 6.03 15.39
C ALA A 154 -4.77 5.91 14.12
N LYS A 155 -4.49 4.68 13.70
CA LYS A 155 -3.71 4.40 12.49
C LYS A 155 -4.39 3.32 11.66
N ALA A 156 -4.63 3.60 10.38
CA ALA A 156 -5.20 2.67 9.42
C ALA A 156 -4.17 1.59 9.00
N THR A 157 -3.65 0.87 9.99
CA THR A 157 -2.71 -0.25 9.83
C THR A 157 -3.11 -1.37 10.79
N THR A 158 -2.44 -2.51 10.68
CA THR A 158 -2.72 -3.64 11.57
C THR A 158 -1.66 -3.82 12.64
N SER A 159 -2.02 -4.52 13.72
CA SER A 159 -1.11 -4.88 14.81
C SER A 159 -0.03 -5.87 14.39
N ALA A 160 -0.10 -6.48 13.20
CA ALA A 160 0.91 -7.42 12.69
C ALA A 160 2.32 -6.81 12.71
N LYS A 161 2.48 -5.57 12.23
CA LYS A 161 3.77 -4.85 12.22
C LYS A 161 4.44 -4.80 13.60
N PHE A 162 3.65 -4.75 14.67
CA PHE A 162 4.15 -4.68 16.06
C PHE A 162 4.38 -6.06 16.65
N VAL A 163 3.44 -6.99 16.42
CA VAL A 163 3.52 -8.38 16.94
C VAL A 163 4.68 -9.13 16.27
N ASP A 164 4.88 -8.93 14.96
CA ASP A 164 5.93 -9.60 14.19
C ASP A 164 7.31 -8.94 14.35
N LEU A 165 7.37 -7.81 15.08
CA LEU A 165 8.63 -7.15 15.38
C LEU A 165 9.44 -7.96 16.39
N THR A 166 10.50 -8.61 15.94
CA THR A 166 11.33 -9.50 16.75
C THR A 166 12.79 -9.10 16.74
N TYR A 167 13.52 -9.62 17.71
CA TYR A 167 14.99 -9.59 17.76
C TYR A 167 15.51 -10.95 18.23
N THR A 168 16.77 -11.25 17.90
CA THR A 168 17.40 -12.52 18.32
C THR A 168 18.52 -12.21 19.30
N ASP A 169 18.46 -12.80 20.48
CA ASP A 169 19.52 -12.75 21.48
C ASP A 169 19.89 -14.17 21.91
N GLN A 170 21.18 -14.48 21.98
CA GLN A 170 21.69 -15.81 22.33
C GLN A 170 21.01 -16.97 21.58
N LYS A 171 20.72 -16.79 20.27
CA LYS A 171 20.00 -17.72 19.38
C LYS A 171 18.52 -17.93 19.72
N VAL A 172 17.96 -17.21 20.68
CA VAL A 172 16.53 -17.20 21.02
C VAL A 172 15.86 -16.00 20.35
N LYS A 173 14.73 -16.23 19.71
CA LYS A 173 13.92 -15.18 19.08
C LYS A 173 12.91 -14.66 20.09
N TYR A 174 12.90 -13.35 20.31
CA TYR A 174 11.99 -12.66 21.20
C TYR A 174 11.14 -11.66 20.44
N ASN A 175 9.89 -11.49 20.87
CA ASN A 175 9.07 -10.37 20.40
C ASN A 175 9.58 -9.08 21.05
N PHE A 176 9.47 -7.97 20.33
CA PHE A 176 9.79 -6.65 20.88
C PHE A 176 8.64 -6.11 21.75
N PHE A 177 7.40 -6.33 21.28
CA PHE A 177 6.17 -6.04 22.01
C PHE A 177 5.53 -7.33 22.51
N GLU A 178 5.01 -7.30 23.72
CA GLU A 178 4.26 -8.40 24.34
C GLU A 178 2.90 -7.90 24.82
N LEU A 179 1.93 -8.80 24.91
CA LEU A 179 0.60 -8.48 25.38
C LEU A 179 0.59 -8.41 26.91
N SER A 180 0.17 -7.27 27.48
CA SER A 180 -0.02 -7.14 28.92
C SER A 180 -1.24 -7.94 29.39
N PRO A 181 -1.39 -8.20 30.71
CA PRO A 181 -2.60 -8.83 31.27
C PRO A 181 -3.88 -8.07 30.92
N GLU A 182 -3.80 -6.77 30.70
CA GLU A 182 -4.93 -5.94 30.29
C GLU A 182 -5.18 -5.98 28.77
N GLY A 183 -4.45 -6.78 28.00
CA GLY A 183 -4.61 -6.92 26.55
C GLY A 183 -4.08 -5.73 25.74
N ILE A 184 -3.16 -4.95 26.27
CA ILE A 184 -2.48 -3.85 25.60
C ILE A 184 -1.09 -4.35 25.16
N LEU A 185 -0.68 -4.10 23.93
CA LEU A 185 0.68 -4.35 23.49
C LEU A 185 1.64 -3.33 24.13
N MET A 186 2.66 -3.83 24.80
CA MET A 186 3.68 -3.03 25.48
C MET A 186 5.06 -3.56 25.12
N THR A 187 6.08 -2.72 25.20
CA THR A 187 7.47 -3.20 25.08
C THR A 187 7.81 -4.16 26.21
N ARG A 188 8.70 -5.13 25.97
CA ARG A 188 9.18 -6.04 27.01
C ARG A 188 9.72 -5.30 28.23
N GLU A 189 10.46 -4.22 27.99
CA GLU A 189 11.02 -3.36 29.03
C GLU A 189 9.92 -2.72 29.91
N ALA A 190 8.84 -2.20 29.29
CA ALA A 190 7.70 -1.62 30.01
C ALA A 190 6.92 -2.64 30.84
N LEU A 191 6.97 -3.92 30.46
CA LEU A 191 6.39 -5.04 31.22
C LEU A 191 7.33 -5.56 32.33
N GLY A 192 8.54 -4.98 32.48
CA GLY A 192 9.52 -5.45 33.44
C GLY A 192 10.16 -6.79 33.09
N LEU A 193 10.05 -7.23 31.84
CA LEU A 193 10.70 -8.44 31.36
C LEU A 193 12.19 -8.18 31.11
N ASP A 194 12.99 -9.24 31.26
CA ASP A 194 14.44 -9.14 31.04
C ASP A 194 14.76 -8.77 29.58
N VAL A 195 15.66 -7.78 29.41
CA VAL A 195 16.07 -7.26 28.11
C VAL A 195 17.59 -7.06 28.07
N GLY A 196 18.22 -7.50 26.99
CA GLY A 196 19.66 -7.40 26.78
C GLY A 196 20.05 -6.34 25.74
N GLU A 197 21.34 -6.29 25.40
CA GLU A 197 21.90 -5.33 24.44
C GLU A 197 21.23 -5.38 23.07
N LYS A 198 20.84 -6.56 22.60
CA LYS A 198 20.16 -6.74 21.30
C LYS A 198 18.78 -6.08 21.27
N TYR A 199 18.06 -6.10 22.39
CA TYR A 199 16.83 -5.35 22.55
C TYR A 199 17.06 -3.83 22.41
N HIS A 200 18.04 -3.27 23.14
CA HIS A 200 18.33 -1.84 23.09
C HIS A 200 18.78 -1.40 21.70
N LYS A 201 19.57 -2.22 21.00
CA LYS A 201 19.93 -1.98 19.60
C LYS A 201 18.68 -1.95 18.72
N LYS A 202 17.76 -2.92 18.87
CA LYS A 202 16.49 -2.95 18.13
C LYS A 202 15.64 -1.73 18.46
N LYS A 203 15.56 -1.33 19.74
CA LYS A 203 14.87 -0.12 20.19
C LYS A 203 15.42 1.13 19.51
N SER A 204 16.73 1.29 19.46
CA SER A 204 17.39 2.41 18.75
C SER A 204 17.08 2.39 17.23
N ASP A 205 16.96 1.22 16.62
CA ASP A 205 16.61 1.11 15.19
C ASP A 205 15.19 1.54 14.91
N ILE A 206 14.23 1.19 15.76
CA ILE A 206 12.82 1.60 15.56
C ILE A 206 12.58 3.07 15.91
N LEU A 207 13.41 3.69 16.78
CA LEU A 207 13.33 5.11 17.11
C LEU A 207 14.01 5.99 16.02
N LYS A 208 13.79 5.65 14.75
CA LYS A 208 14.18 6.46 13.59
C LYS A 208 12.89 6.88 12.85
N ARG A 209 12.74 8.19 12.58
CA ARG A 209 11.52 8.73 11.95
C ARG A 209 11.14 8.07 10.61
N MET A 210 12.12 7.50 9.89
CA MET A 210 11.90 6.80 8.61
C MET A 210 11.69 5.28 8.75
N HIS A 211 11.72 4.75 9.99
CA HIS A 211 11.40 3.35 10.23
C HIS A 211 9.87 3.13 10.19
N ALA A 212 9.39 2.02 9.63
CA ALA A 212 7.96 1.74 9.44
C ALA A 212 7.10 1.88 10.71
N ILE A 213 7.65 1.47 11.88
CA ILE A 213 7.01 1.67 13.19
C ILE A 213 7.39 3.02 13.78
N GLY A 214 8.66 3.42 13.60
CA GLY A 214 9.18 4.68 14.13
C GLY A 214 8.41 5.90 13.66
N ALA A 215 7.93 5.90 12.42
CA ALA A 215 7.10 6.97 11.88
C ALA A 215 5.81 7.17 12.70
N TYR A 216 5.13 6.10 13.13
CA TYR A 216 3.93 6.20 13.97
C TYR A 216 4.24 6.71 15.38
N ILE A 217 5.35 6.26 15.96
CA ILE A 217 5.82 6.75 17.29
C ILE A 217 6.21 8.23 17.17
N TYR A 218 6.81 8.63 16.06
CA TYR A 218 7.23 10.00 15.79
C TYR A 218 6.03 10.96 15.70
N ASP A 219 4.92 10.54 15.09
CA ASP A 219 3.67 11.30 15.04
C ASP A 219 3.18 11.64 16.46
N ILE A 220 3.13 10.64 17.34
CA ILE A 220 2.74 10.86 18.74
C ILE A 220 3.80 11.63 19.53
N THR A 221 5.08 11.48 19.19
CA THR A 221 6.16 12.26 19.83
C THR A 221 5.99 13.76 19.55
N TYR A 222 5.54 14.13 18.33
CA TYR A 222 5.16 15.50 18.02
C TYR A 222 3.99 15.98 18.93
N GLN A 223 2.93 15.19 19.05
CA GLN A 223 1.80 15.53 19.93
C GLN A 223 2.25 15.68 21.38
N ARG A 224 3.06 14.74 21.87
CA ARG A 224 3.67 14.81 23.20
C ARG A 224 4.45 16.12 23.41
N TYR A 225 5.32 16.47 22.46
CA TYR A 225 6.11 17.70 22.52
C TYR A 225 5.22 18.95 22.65
N VAL A 226 4.18 19.05 21.83
CA VAL A 226 3.26 20.21 21.89
C VAL A 226 2.49 20.24 23.20
N ILE A 227 1.98 19.11 23.67
CA ILE A 227 1.20 19.02 24.93
C ILE A 227 2.10 19.40 26.13
N GLU A 228 3.30 18.84 26.22
CA GLU A 228 4.24 19.14 27.31
C GLU A 228 4.68 20.62 27.28
N LYS A 229 4.93 21.18 26.10
CA LYS A 229 5.28 22.61 25.93
C LYS A 229 4.12 23.55 26.25
N SER A 230 2.88 23.14 26.03
CA SER A 230 1.70 23.96 26.38
C SER A 230 1.53 24.15 27.88
N GLN A 231 2.14 23.28 28.70
CA GLN A 231 2.05 23.24 30.16
C GLN A 231 0.59 23.23 30.70
N SER A 232 -0.37 22.87 29.84
CA SER A 232 -1.81 22.90 30.18
C SER A 232 -2.25 21.71 31.01
N ILE A 233 -1.48 20.60 30.99
CA ILE A 233 -1.77 19.36 31.74
C ILE A 233 -0.73 19.20 32.84
N LYS A 234 -1.20 18.97 34.09
CA LYS A 234 -0.36 18.73 35.26
C LYS A 234 -0.35 17.27 35.72
N LYS A 235 -1.23 16.46 35.14
CA LYS A 235 -1.38 15.04 35.45
C LYS A 235 -0.38 14.22 34.61
N PRO A 236 -0.03 12.99 35.02
CA PRO A 236 0.67 12.04 34.15
C PRO A 236 -0.09 11.82 32.84
N ILE A 237 0.63 11.60 31.76
CA ILE A 237 0.04 11.37 30.43
C ILE A 237 0.56 10.03 29.91
N LYS A 238 -0.34 9.20 29.42
CA LYS A 238 -0.05 8.00 28.66
C LYS A 238 -0.38 8.19 27.19
N TYR A 239 0.45 7.62 26.32
CA TYR A 239 0.34 7.74 24.87
C TYR A 239 0.14 6.37 24.24
N TYR A 240 -0.90 6.25 23.40
CA TYR A 240 -1.29 4.99 22.75
C TYR A 240 -1.43 5.15 21.25
N LEU A 241 -1.08 4.08 20.52
CA LEU A 241 -1.57 3.86 19.16
C LEU A 241 -2.79 2.94 19.23
N ALA A 242 -3.83 3.26 18.49
CA ALA A 242 -4.96 2.38 18.22
C ALA A 242 -4.87 1.88 16.78
N VAL A 243 -4.77 0.57 16.60
CA VAL A 243 -4.62 -0.09 15.30
C VAL A 243 -5.61 -1.23 15.15
N LEU A 244 -5.84 -1.69 13.92
CA LEU A 244 -6.67 -2.86 13.68
C LEU A 244 -5.94 -4.14 14.12
N ASN A 245 -6.66 -5.02 14.81
CA ASN A 245 -6.13 -6.27 15.29
C ASN A 245 -6.09 -7.32 14.17
N HIS A 246 -4.90 -7.66 13.67
CA HIS A 246 -4.71 -8.63 12.59
C HIS A 246 -5.20 -10.05 12.90
N GLN A 247 -5.42 -10.37 14.19
CA GLN A 247 -5.91 -11.68 14.62
C GLN A 247 -7.44 -11.73 14.75
N TYR A 248 -8.12 -10.58 14.77
CA TYR A 248 -9.57 -10.54 14.85
C TYR A 248 -10.19 -11.17 13.62
N ILE A 249 -11.14 -12.09 13.83
CA ILE A 249 -11.93 -12.71 12.77
C ILE A 249 -13.39 -12.37 13.02
N PHE A 250 -14.03 -11.72 12.06
CA PHE A 250 -15.42 -11.33 12.16
C PHE A 250 -16.33 -12.56 12.05
N ASP A 251 -17.30 -12.69 12.94
CA ASP A 251 -18.20 -13.85 12.97
C ASP A 251 -19.43 -13.73 12.06
N GLY A 252 -19.59 -12.57 11.39
CA GLY A 252 -20.68 -12.30 10.44
C GLY A 252 -21.96 -11.75 11.08
N THR A 253 -21.95 -11.38 12.37
CA THR A 253 -23.14 -10.80 13.01
C THR A 253 -23.42 -9.39 12.50
N ASN A 254 -24.62 -9.17 11.99
CA ASN A 254 -25.08 -7.87 11.51
C ASN A 254 -26.24 -7.33 12.34
N ILE A 255 -26.31 -6.00 12.46
CA ILE A 255 -27.49 -5.25 12.93
C ILE A 255 -27.85 -4.26 11.84
N ASP A 256 -29.11 -4.22 11.44
CA ASP A 256 -29.62 -3.34 10.38
C ASP A 256 -28.77 -3.42 9.08
N ASN A 257 -28.38 -4.64 8.70
CA ASN A 257 -27.53 -4.97 7.57
C ASN A 257 -26.11 -4.36 7.61
N LYS A 258 -25.62 -3.99 8.80
CA LYS A 258 -24.25 -3.53 9.01
C LYS A 258 -23.50 -4.47 9.95
N PRO A 259 -22.20 -4.70 9.72
CA PRO A 259 -21.38 -5.49 10.63
C PRO A 259 -21.42 -4.92 12.06
N ASN A 260 -21.65 -5.78 13.03
CA ASN A 260 -21.65 -5.41 14.45
C ASN A 260 -20.40 -5.90 15.16
N TYR A 261 -19.45 -5.01 15.35
CA TYR A 261 -18.19 -5.28 16.06
C TYR A 261 -18.31 -5.02 17.56
N GLU A 262 -19.22 -4.17 17.99
CA GLU A 262 -19.34 -3.71 19.39
C GLU A 262 -19.64 -4.87 20.35
N LYS A 263 -20.37 -5.91 19.89
CA LYS A 263 -20.63 -7.12 20.67
C LYS A 263 -19.37 -7.85 21.15
N ASP A 264 -18.23 -7.57 20.51
CA ASP A 264 -16.95 -8.22 20.78
C ASP A 264 -16.03 -7.37 21.66
N ILE A 265 -16.48 -6.18 22.09
CA ILE A 265 -15.65 -5.17 22.79
C ILE A 265 -15.05 -5.70 24.10
N ASP A 266 -15.73 -6.62 24.78
CA ASP A 266 -15.25 -7.27 26.01
C ASP A 266 -14.30 -8.46 25.75
N LYS A 267 -14.15 -8.87 24.49
CA LYS A 267 -13.29 -10.00 24.16
C LYS A 267 -11.82 -9.59 24.15
N GLU A 268 -10.96 -10.48 24.61
CA GLU A 268 -9.51 -10.31 24.58
C GLU A 268 -9.01 -10.02 23.15
N ASN A 269 -9.64 -10.63 22.15
CA ASN A 269 -9.31 -10.48 20.74
C ASN A 269 -10.32 -9.59 20.01
N TYR A 270 -10.49 -8.35 20.46
CA TYR A 270 -11.33 -7.35 19.82
C TYR A 270 -10.70 -6.78 18.53
N LEU A 271 -11.53 -6.16 17.68
CA LEU A 271 -11.11 -5.57 16.40
C LEU A 271 -10.05 -4.47 16.54
N ILE A 272 -10.06 -3.72 17.64
CA ILE A 272 -9.07 -2.68 17.93
C ILE A 272 -8.03 -3.22 18.91
N ARG A 273 -6.76 -2.92 18.64
CA ARG A 273 -5.62 -3.21 19.52
C ARG A 273 -4.93 -1.92 19.93
N LEU A 274 -4.78 -1.73 21.24
CA LEU A 274 -3.98 -0.62 21.77
C LEU A 274 -2.52 -1.03 21.94
N ILE A 275 -1.63 -0.09 21.67
CA ILE A 275 -0.18 -0.21 21.85
C ILE A 275 0.26 0.95 22.74
N ASP A 276 0.78 0.67 23.92
CA ASP A 276 1.35 1.69 24.79
C ASP A 276 2.74 2.09 24.28
N VAL A 277 2.86 3.33 23.85
CA VAL A 277 4.10 3.91 23.33
C VAL A 277 4.64 5.04 24.23
N THR A 278 4.18 5.09 25.47
CA THR A 278 4.52 6.14 26.43
C THR A 278 6.02 6.27 26.63
N ASP A 279 6.72 5.17 26.88
CA ASP A 279 8.17 5.18 27.08
C ASP A 279 8.92 5.41 25.77
N LEU A 280 8.45 4.82 24.67
CA LEU A 280 9.07 5.02 23.35
C LEU A 280 9.00 6.49 22.90
N THR A 281 7.88 7.17 23.12
CA THR A 281 7.77 8.61 22.80
C THR A 281 8.63 9.47 23.72
N LYS A 282 8.85 9.05 24.97
CA LYS A 282 9.78 9.73 25.88
C LYS A 282 11.23 9.62 25.40
N ASP A 283 11.63 8.41 25.01
CA ASP A 283 12.98 8.16 24.51
C ASP A 283 13.24 8.86 23.16
N PHE A 284 12.20 8.96 22.33
CA PHE A 284 12.30 9.66 21.04
C PHE A 284 12.39 11.19 21.19
N LEU A 285 11.89 11.74 22.30
CA LEU A 285 11.79 13.18 22.50
C LEU A 285 13.16 13.90 22.47
N GLU A 286 14.23 13.22 22.86
CA GLU A 286 15.58 13.82 22.86
C GLU A 286 16.06 14.12 21.43
N SER A 287 15.98 13.13 20.52
CA SER A 287 16.33 13.35 19.11
C SER A 287 15.30 14.24 18.40
N PHE A 288 14.03 14.19 18.83
CA PHE A 288 12.98 15.04 18.30
C PHE A 288 13.23 16.53 18.51
N LYS A 289 13.83 16.92 19.63
CA LYS A 289 14.19 18.34 19.89
C LYS A 289 15.18 18.87 18.87
N ALA A 290 16.17 18.07 18.46
CA ALA A 290 17.08 18.46 17.38
C ALA A 290 16.35 18.63 16.03
N ASP A 291 15.36 17.78 15.75
CA ASP A 291 14.53 17.93 14.57
C ASP A 291 13.66 19.19 14.62
N VAL A 292 13.22 19.62 15.81
CA VAL A 292 12.53 20.94 15.98
C VAL A 292 13.45 22.08 15.59
N GLU A 293 14.67 22.11 16.11
CA GLU A 293 15.66 23.15 15.77
C GLU A 293 15.94 23.18 14.26
N GLU A 294 16.06 22.01 13.62
CA GLU A 294 16.26 21.91 12.19
C GLU A 294 15.08 22.43 11.38
N VAL A 295 13.82 22.13 11.79
CA VAL A 295 12.62 22.64 11.11
C VAL A 295 12.52 24.16 11.24
N LEU A 296 12.80 24.72 12.42
CA LEU A 296 12.82 26.18 12.64
C LEU A 296 13.89 26.83 11.77
N TYR A 297 15.11 26.26 11.73
CA TYR A 297 16.18 26.74 10.86
C TYR A 297 15.75 26.78 9.38
N ARG A 298 15.08 25.71 8.89
CA ARG A 298 14.57 25.64 7.50
C ARG A 298 13.50 26.67 7.22
N LEU A 299 12.63 26.97 8.18
CA LEU A 299 11.60 28.00 8.08
C LEU A 299 12.24 29.40 8.00
N ASP A 300 13.22 29.67 8.84
CA ASP A 300 13.89 30.99 8.87
C ASP A 300 14.72 31.26 7.60
N HIS A 301 15.26 30.24 6.97
CA HIS A 301 16.17 30.40 5.85
C HIS A 301 15.53 30.15 4.48
N MET A 302 14.43 29.41 4.39
CA MET A 302 13.61 29.18 3.16
C MET A 302 14.43 28.98 1.87
N GLN A 303 15.59 28.34 1.95
CA GLN A 303 16.47 28.16 0.80
C GLN A 303 16.04 26.95 -0.01
N ILE A 304 15.96 27.12 -1.34
CA ILE A 304 15.85 25.97 -2.25
C ILE A 304 17.24 25.34 -2.36
N VAL A 305 17.50 24.36 -1.49
CA VAL A 305 18.72 23.57 -1.58
C VAL A 305 18.73 22.79 -2.90
N PRO A 306 19.90 22.52 -3.50
CA PRO A 306 20.02 21.64 -4.67
C PRO A 306 19.26 20.34 -4.44
N PHE A 307 18.81 19.69 -5.53
CA PHE A 307 18.05 18.46 -5.44
C PHE A 307 18.78 17.46 -4.52
N PRO A 308 18.27 17.22 -3.30
CA PRO A 308 18.90 16.31 -2.40
C PRO A 308 18.39 14.91 -2.66
N LEU A 309 18.99 13.95 -2.01
CA LEU A 309 18.44 12.64 -1.79
C LEU A 309 17.01 12.76 -1.26
N CYS A 310 16.02 12.39 -2.06
CA CYS A 310 14.66 12.28 -1.57
C CYS A 310 14.61 11.00 -0.70
N PRO A 311 14.31 11.09 0.62
CA PRO A 311 14.24 9.92 1.48
C PRO A 311 13.03 9.03 1.18
N ARG A 312 12.08 9.51 0.37
CA ARG A 312 10.91 8.76 -0.05
C ARG A 312 11.32 7.68 -1.05
N LYS A 313 11.22 6.44 -0.64
CA LYS A 313 11.39 5.29 -1.50
C LYS A 313 10.14 5.13 -2.38
N GLY A 314 10.35 5.00 -3.66
CA GLY A 314 9.59 4.61 -4.82
C GLY A 314 8.07 4.48 -4.83
N LYS A 315 7.44 4.08 -3.75
CA LYS A 315 6.00 3.81 -3.69
C LYS A 315 5.12 5.07 -3.64
N HIS A 316 5.59 6.14 -3.01
CA HIS A 316 4.81 7.35 -2.81
C HIS A 316 5.31 8.51 -3.67
N GLN A 317 4.56 8.87 -4.67
CA GLN A 317 4.86 10.04 -5.49
C GLN A 317 4.54 11.32 -4.69
N CYS A 318 5.60 12.09 -4.39
CA CYS A 318 5.46 13.37 -3.68
C CYS A 318 4.74 14.41 -4.55
N MET A 319 3.97 15.30 -3.92
CA MET A 319 3.33 16.45 -4.58
C MET A 319 4.33 17.33 -5.37
N PHE A 320 5.60 17.32 -4.99
CA PHE A 320 6.68 18.06 -5.67
C PHE A 320 7.42 17.23 -6.72
N HIS A 321 6.96 16.02 -7.03
CA HIS A 321 7.66 15.11 -7.94
C HIS A 321 8.00 15.81 -9.27
N ASP A 322 7.02 16.41 -9.92
CA ASP A 322 7.21 17.03 -11.23
C ASP A 322 8.13 18.28 -11.18
N ILE A 323 8.28 18.90 -10.02
CA ILE A 323 9.23 20.00 -9.80
C ILE A 323 10.64 19.44 -9.56
N CYS A 324 10.76 18.43 -8.73
CA CYS A 324 12.04 17.86 -8.31
C CYS A 324 12.70 17.05 -9.41
N TYR A 325 11.92 16.30 -10.20
CA TYR A 325 12.39 15.39 -11.24
C TYR A 325 12.14 15.91 -12.67
N LYS A 326 11.89 17.21 -12.83
CA LYS A 326 11.60 17.83 -14.14
C LYS A 326 12.65 17.55 -15.22
N ASP A 327 13.91 17.37 -14.80
CA ASP A 327 15.05 17.15 -15.69
C ASP A 327 15.35 15.65 -15.87
N VAL A 328 14.56 14.74 -15.30
CA VAL A 328 14.67 13.30 -15.49
C VAL A 328 13.71 12.87 -16.60
N PRO A 329 14.18 12.18 -17.64
CA PRO A 329 13.33 11.78 -18.75
C PRO A 329 12.23 10.81 -18.29
N LYS A 330 11.02 10.94 -18.87
CA LYS A 330 9.89 10.07 -18.56
C LYS A 330 10.06 8.65 -19.14
N LYS A 331 10.88 8.50 -20.20
CA LYS A 331 11.21 7.21 -20.81
C LYS A 331 12.70 6.93 -20.66
N ASN A 332 13.05 5.68 -20.49
CA ASN A 332 14.43 5.20 -20.38
C ASN A 332 15.26 5.92 -19.31
N SER A 333 14.62 6.36 -18.22
CA SER A 333 15.35 6.90 -17.07
C SER A 333 16.03 5.79 -16.27
N ILE A 334 16.97 6.15 -15.40
CA ILE A 334 17.62 5.20 -14.48
C ILE A 334 16.61 4.47 -13.56
N PHE A 335 15.43 5.05 -13.36
CA PHE A 335 14.37 4.43 -12.57
C PHE A 335 13.69 3.26 -13.30
N THR A 336 13.86 3.12 -14.61
CA THR A 336 13.29 2.00 -15.39
C THR A 336 14.10 0.70 -15.24
N TYR A 337 15.29 0.77 -14.64
CA TYR A 337 16.04 -0.45 -14.33
C TYR A 337 15.33 -1.29 -13.26
N ILE A 338 15.05 -2.55 -13.57
CA ILE A 338 14.46 -3.48 -12.60
C ILE A 338 15.46 -3.73 -11.46
N GLY A 339 14.94 -3.63 -10.22
CA GLY A 339 15.74 -3.79 -9.01
C GLY A 339 16.75 -2.65 -8.79
N ASN A 340 16.49 -1.45 -9.33
CA ASN A 340 17.35 -0.28 -9.17
C ASN A 340 17.64 0.07 -7.70
N HIS A 341 16.69 -0.21 -6.78
CA HIS A 341 16.83 0.02 -5.34
C HIS A 341 17.98 -0.77 -4.69
N HIS A 342 18.46 -1.86 -5.34
CA HIS A 342 19.66 -2.57 -4.89
C HIS A 342 20.95 -1.85 -5.27
N GLY A 343 20.87 -0.79 -6.07
CA GLY A 343 22.01 -0.04 -6.58
C GLY A 343 22.81 -0.75 -7.68
N PHE A 344 23.72 -0.02 -8.25
CA PHE A 344 24.69 -0.44 -9.27
C PHE A 344 26.07 -0.51 -8.63
N THR A 345 26.95 -1.36 -9.09
CA THR A 345 28.29 -1.52 -8.50
C THR A 345 29.28 -0.74 -9.33
N ASP A 346 29.86 0.32 -8.80
CA ASP A 346 30.85 1.14 -9.51
C ASP A 346 32.21 0.43 -9.67
N ASP A 347 33.14 1.07 -10.35
CA ASP A 347 34.47 0.50 -10.64
C ASP A 347 35.35 0.33 -9.36
N LYS A 348 34.95 0.93 -8.24
CA LYS A 348 35.58 0.76 -6.93
C LYS A 348 34.94 -0.34 -6.10
N GLY A 349 33.82 -0.91 -6.57
CA GLY A 349 33.03 -1.91 -5.86
C GLY A 349 31.96 -1.32 -4.94
N ASP A 350 31.77 -0.01 -4.91
CA ASP A 350 30.77 0.65 -4.09
C ASP A 350 29.38 0.60 -4.74
N LYS A 351 28.33 0.57 -3.91
CA LYS A 351 26.93 0.54 -4.37
C LYS A 351 26.41 1.96 -4.59
N GLN A 352 26.12 2.30 -5.83
CA GLN A 352 25.51 3.55 -6.24
C GLN A 352 24.00 3.34 -6.45
N LYS A 353 23.17 4.02 -5.65
CA LYS A 353 21.71 3.99 -5.80
C LYS A 353 21.25 5.03 -6.83
N PRO A 354 20.01 4.98 -7.33
CA PRO A 354 19.50 5.97 -8.27
C PRO A 354 19.73 7.42 -7.83
N GLU A 355 19.60 7.69 -6.52
CA GLU A 355 19.83 9.02 -5.96
C GLU A 355 21.30 9.46 -6.06
N ASP A 356 22.24 8.52 -5.95
CA ASP A 356 23.66 8.80 -6.10
C ASP A 356 24.01 9.03 -7.57
N LEU A 357 23.38 8.29 -8.49
CA LEU A 357 23.50 8.51 -9.94
C LEU A 357 23.02 9.91 -10.33
N LEU A 358 21.87 10.37 -9.78
CA LEU A 358 21.38 11.72 -10.05
C LEU A 358 22.35 12.82 -9.59
N LYS A 359 23.10 12.62 -8.48
CA LYS A 359 24.16 13.54 -8.06
C LYS A 359 25.33 13.60 -9.05
N MET A 360 25.56 12.50 -9.76
CA MET A 360 26.57 12.40 -10.83
C MET A 360 26.03 12.86 -12.19
N ASP A 361 24.82 13.45 -12.22
CA ASP A 361 24.08 13.87 -13.43
C ASP A 361 23.74 12.71 -14.40
N MET A 362 23.71 11.49 -13.89
CA MET A 362 23.26 10.31 -14.63
C MET A 362 21.74 10.18 -14.49
N LYS A 363 20.99 10.31 -15.56
CA LYS A 363 19.51 10.36 -15.56
C LYS A 363 18.87 9.29 -16.44
N GLU A 364 19.59 8.83 -17.46
CA GLU A 364 19.11 7.89 -18.45
C GLU A 364 19.75 6.50 -18.27
N VAL A 365 19.09 5.49 -18.83
CA VAL A 365 19.59 4.10 -18.82
C VAL A 365 21.04 4.05 -19.35
N LEU A 366 21.33 4.78 -20.42
CA LEU A 366 22.64 4.74 -21.08
C LEU A 366 23.71 5.57 -20.37
N ASP A 367 23.35 6.42 -19.39
CA ASP A 367 24.33 7.15 -18.59
C ASP A 367 25.07 6.24 -17.61
N VAL A 368 24.43 5.12 -17.21
CA VAL A 368 25.04 4.16 -16.28
C VAL A 368 26.08 3.34 -17.03
N PRO A 369 27.38 3.35 -16.61
CA PRO A 369 28.42 2.55 -17.28
C PRO A 369 28.02 1.06 -17.32
N TYR A 370 28.21 0.42 -18.47
CA TYR A 370 27.86 -1.00 -18.64
C TYR A 370 28.58 -1.91 -17.63
N SER A 371 29.84 -1.55 -17.26
CA SER A 371 30.62 -2.25 -16.24
C SER A 371 29.96 -2.27 -14.84
N TRP A 372 29.09 -1.29 -14.55
CA TRP A 372 28.38 -1.22 -13.26
C TRP A 372 27.15 -2.14 -13.19
N LEU A 373 26.73 -2.69 -14.36
CA LEU A 373 25.56 -3.56 -14.45
C LEU A 373 25.93 -5.00 -14.10
N THR A 374 25.75 -5.39 -12.85
CA THR A 374 26.07 -6.75 -12.38
C THR A 374 24.93 -7.74 -12.62
N ARG A 375 23.70 -7.26 -12.82
CA ARG A 375 22.51 -8.10 -13.04
C ARG A 375 22.24 -8.28 -14.53
N GLU A 376 21.98 -9.53 -14.93
CA GLU A 376 21.71 -9.88 -16.33
C GLU A 376 20.51 -9.10 -16.90
N LYS A 377 19.45 -8.93 -16.10
CA LYS A 377 18.27 -8.13 -16.48
C LYS A 377 18.64 -6.70 -16.85
N ASN A 378 19.50 -6.06 -16.05
CA ASN A 378 19.91 -4.68 -16.31
C ASN A 378 20.80 -4.56 -17.58
N LYS A 379 21.64 -5.54 -17.86
CA LYS A 379 22.40 -5.59 -19.11
C LYS A 379 21.49 -5.69 -20.33
N ILE A 380 20.49 -6.59 -20.27
CA ILE A 380 19.48 -6.71 -21.32
C ILE A 380 18.71 -5.39 -21.51
N GLN A 381 18.33 -4.70 -20.43
CA GLN A 381 17.67 -3.39 -20.51
C GLN A 381 18.56 -2.36 -21.22
N TYR A 382 19.83 -2.26 -20.83
CA TYR A 382 20.81 -1.39 -21.47
C TYR A 382 20.95 -1.70 -22.95
N ASP A 383 21.16 -2.97 -23.31
CA ASP A 383 21.39 -3.41 -24.69
C ASP A 383 20.16 -3.12 -25.59
N VAL A 384 18.95 -3.33 -25.07
CA VAL A 384 17.70 -3.03 -25.79
C VAL A 384 17.57 -1.52 -26.04
N VAL A 385 17.81 -0.69 -25.03
CA VAL A 385 17.76 0.78 -25.18
C VAL A 385 18.84 1.27 -26.14
N ASN A 386 20.06 0.72 -26.05
CA ASN A 386 21.19 1.10 -26.88
C ASN A 386 21.03 0.68 -28.35
N THR A 387 20.58 -0.56 -28.58
CA THR A 387 20.49 -1.13 -29.93
C THR A 387 19.13 -0.91 -30.59
N LYS A 388 18.10 -0.52 -29.84
CA LYS A 388 16.70 -0.44 -30.26
C LYS A 388 16.15 -1.78 -30.77
N LYS A 389 16.75 -2.89 -30.38
CA LYS A 389 16.30 -4.25 -30.75
C LYS A 389 15.69 -4.96 -29.58
N THR A 390 14.52 -5.51 -29.81
CA THR A 390 13.82 -6.35 -28.82
C THR A 390 14.65 -7.58 -28.47
N TYR A 391 14.77 -7.86 -27.19
CA TYR A 391 15.36 -9.12 -26.71
C TYR A 391 14.28 -10.20 -26.59
N MET A 392 14.55 -11.41 -27.12
CA MET A 392 13.63 -12.54 -27.03
C MET A 392 14.41 -13.87 -27.02
N ASP A 393 14.15 -14.69 -26.03
CA ASP A 393 14.61 -16.08 -25.94
C ASP A 393 13.50 -17.03 -26.45
N LYS A 394 13.44 -17.18 -27.79
CA LYS A 394 12.41 -17.95 -28.48
C LYS A 394 12.34 -19.39 -28.02
N GLU A 395 13.50 -20.05 -27.89
CA GLU A 395 13.58 -21.47 -27.53
C GLU A 395 13.00 -21.72 -26.13
N ARG A 396 13.31 -20.81 -25.19
CA ARG A 396 12.78 -20.92 -23.83
C ARG A 396 11.29 -20.64 -23.79
N ILE A 397 10.80 -19.62 -24.48
CA ILE A 397 9.37 -19.32 -24.57
C ILE A 397 8.63 -20.52 -25.15
N LYS A 398 9.11 -21.08 -26.26
CA LYS A 398 8.55 -22.27 -26.91
C LYS A 398 8.52 -23.48 -25.98
N LEU A 399 9.60 -23.71 -25.23
CA LEU A 399 9.68 -24.78 -24.23
C LEU A 399 8.62 -24.60 -23.15
N ILE A 400 8.43 -23.39 -22.61
CA ILE A 400 7.41 -23.10 -21.58
C ILE A 400 6.02 -23.36 -22.14
N LEU A 401 5.69 -22.79 -23.31
CA LEU A 401 4.37 -22.95 -23.94
C LEU A 401 4.05 -24.42 -24.27
N SER A 402 5.06 -25.25 -24.58
CA SER A 402 4.87 -26.69 -24.86
C SER A 402 4.45 -27.51 -23.64
N LYS A 403 4.53 -26.94 -22.42
CA LYS A 403 4.16 -27.61 -21.16
C LYS A 403 2.73 -27.36 -20.74
N PHE A 404 2.02 -26.47 -21.42
CA PHE A 404 0.63 -26.18 -21.09
C PHE A 404 -0.29 -27.33 -21.50
N GLU A 405 -1.11 -27.77 -20.55
CA GLU A 405 -2.13 -28.80 -20.75
C GLU A 405 -3.48 -28.16 -21.02
N TYR A 406 -4.16 -28.59 -22.09
CA TYR A 406 -5.48 -28.10 -22.47
C TYR A 406 -6.61 -28.85 -21.75
N PRO A 407 -7.77 -28.17 -21.53
CA PRO A 407 -8.06 -26.78 -21.86
C PRO A 407 -7.25 -25.79 -21.00
N LEU A 408 -6.96 -24.59 -21.54
CA LEU A 408 -6.43 -23.50 -20.74
C LEU A 408 -7.58 -22.69 -20.15
N TYR A 409 -7.45 -22.31 -18.89
CA TYR A 409 -8.41 -21.52 -18.13
C TYR A 409 -7.76 -20.18 -17.78
N HIS A 410 -8.09 -19.12 -18.52
CA HIS A 410 -7.57 -17.78 -18.24
C HIS A 410 -8.46 -17.13 -17.19
N LEU A 411 -7.95 -16.98 -15.97
CA LEU A 411 -8.69 -16.55 -14.79
C LEU A 411 -8.19 -15.19 -14.29
N ASP A 412 -9.15 -14.35 -13.92
CA ASP A 412 -8.89 -13.07 -13.27
C ASP A 412 -9.95 -12.79 -12.22
N PHE A 413 -9.56 -12.21 -11.07
CA PHE A 413 -10.44 -11.84 -9.97
C PHE A 413 -10.42 -10.33 -9.74
N GLU A 414 -11.61 -9.79 -9.39
CA GLU A 414 -11.72 -8.46 -8.81
C GLU A 414 -12.14 -8.55 -7.35
N THR A 415 -11.51 -7.74 -6.50
CA THR A 415 -11.72 -7.76 -5.06
C THR A 415 -12.03 -6.39 -4.49
N PHE A 416 -12.72 -6.39 -3.36
CA PHE A 416 -12.96 -5.21 -2.56
C PHE A 416 -12.30 -5.38 -1.19
N GLY A 417 -11.16 -4.73 -1.00
CA GLY A 417 -10.50 -4.61 0.29
C GLY A 417 -11.09 -3.45 1.09
N SER A 418 -11.24 -3.65 2.40
CA SER A 418 -11.62 -2.57 3.31
C SER A 418 -10.89 -2.70 4.64
N PRO A 419 -10.66 -1.58 5.35
CA PRO A 419 -10.03 -1.63 6.67
C PRO A 419 -10.78 -2.53 7.67
N LEU A 420 -12.11 -2.54 7.57
CA LEU A 420 -12.97 -3.32 8.47
C LEU A 420 -13.51 -4.57 7.75
N PRO A 421 -13.50 -5.73 8.40
CA PRO A 421 -14.06 -6.95 7.83
C PRO A 421 -15.57 -6.80 7.61
N ARG A 422 -16.07 -7.22 6.46
CA ARG A 422 -17.48 -7.07 6.08
C ARG A 422 -18.28 -8.34 6.25
N PHE A 423 -17.63 -9.49 6.07
CA PHE A 423 -18.28 -10.79 6.01
C PHE A 423 -17.68 -11.78 6.99
N LYS A 424 -18.46 -12.81 7.32
CA LYS A 424 -18.02 -13.88 8.20
C LYS A 424 -16.69 -14.49 7.74
N GLY A 425 -15.76 -14.64 8.68
CA GLY A 425 -14.44 -15.23 8.46
C GLY A 425 -13.37 -14.25 8.00
N GLU A 426 -13.75 -12.99 7.70
CA GLU A 426 -12.80 -11.97 7.30
C GLU A 426 -12.05 -11.35 8.48
N LYS A 427 -10.87 -10.87 8.15
CA LYS A 427 -10.02 -10.01 8.97
C LYS A 427 -9.97 -8.58 8.40
N ALA A 428 -9.34 -7.68 9.14
CA ALA A 428 -9.01 -6.36 8.63
C ALA A 428 -8.18 -6.47 7.33
N TYR A 429 -8.56 -5.71 6.30
CA TYR A 429 -7.94 -5.66 4.98
C TYR A 429 -8.04 -6.94 4.13
N ASP A 430 -8.85 -7.91 4.51
CA ASP A 430 -9.11 -9.05 3.63
C ASP A 430 -9.74 -8.58 2.32
N GLN A 431 -9.25 -9.14 1.21
CA GLN A 431 -9.66 -8.81 -0.15
C GLN A 431 -10.84 -9.70 -0.56
N SER A 432 -12.07 -9.23 -0.32
CA SER A 432 -13.28 -9.99 -0.67
C SER A 432 -13.47 -10.04 -2.17
N VAL A 433 -13.42 -11.23 -2.75
CA VAL A 433 -13.71 -11.44 -4.18
C VAL A 433 -15.18 -11.10 -4.45
N PHE A 434 -15.43 -10.18 -5.38
CA PHE A 434 -16.79 -9.82 -5.82
C PHE A 434 -17.04 -10.14 -7.28
N GLN A 435 -16.00 -10.38 -8.08
CA GLN A 435 -16.10 -10.72 -9.48
C GLN A 435 -14.98 -11.68 -9.89
N PHE A 436 -15.27 -12.54 -10.88
CA PHE A 436 -14.27 -13.18 -11.71
C PHE A 436 -14.70 -13.17 -13.17
N ASN A 437 -13.72 -13.28 -14.06
CA ASN A 437 -13.93 -13.72 -15.43
C ASN A 437 -13.03 -14.91 -15.73
N LEU A 438 -13.52 -15.81 -16.58
CA LEU A 438 -12.84 -17.03 -17.01
C LEU A 438 -13.02 -17.21 -18.52
N HIS A 439 -11.92 -17.15 -19.29
CA HIS A 439 -11.93 -17.63 -20.68
C HIS A 439 -11.42 -19.06 -20.76
N ILE A 440 -12.07 -19.91 -21.53
CA ILE A 440 -11.68 -21.30 -21.77
C ILE A 440 -11.15 -21.44 -23.20
N GLU A 441 -9.87 -21.79 -23.34
CA GLU A 441 -9.23 -22.12 -24.60
C GLU A 441 -9.13 -23.65 -24.69
N HIS A 442 -9.96 -24.28 -25.50
CA HIS A 442 -10.05 -25.75 -25.60
C HIS A 442 -8.88 -26.38 -26.34
N GLU A 443 -8.37 -25.71 -27.35
CA GLU A 443 -7.23 -26.09 -28.17
C GLU A 443 -6.39 -24.86 -28.53
N PRO A 444 -5.11 -25.01 -28.93
CA PRO A 444 -4.25 -23.87 -29.25
C PRO A 444 -4.87 -22.89 -30.24
N GLY A 445 -5.09 -21.65 -29.79
CA GLY A 445 -5.65 -20.57 -30.59
C GLY A 445 -7.16 -20.64 -30.86
N ILE A 446 -7.87 -21.63 -30.30
CA ILE A 446 -9.33 -21.78 -30.41
C ILE A 446 -9.99 -21.28 -29.12
N SER A 447 -10.32 -20.00 -29.11
CA SER A 447 -11.15 -19.35 -28.12
C SER A 447 -11.84 -18.14 -28.72
N HIS A 448 -13.07 -17.88 -28.28
CA HIS A 448 -13.90 -16.78 -28.77
C HIS A 448 -14.21 -15.83 -27.62
N LYS A 449 -13.94 -14.55 -27.81
CA LYS A 449 -14.06 -13.52 -26.77
C LYS A 449 -15.40 -13.54 -26.02
N ASP A 450 -16.49 -13.83 -26.71
CA ASP A 450 -17.82 -13.78 -26.11
C ASP A 450 -18.40 -15.16 -25.78
N ASN A 451 -18.14 -16.19 -26.61
CA ASN A 451 -18.74 -17.50 -26.45
C ASN A 451 -18.03 -18.37 -25.41
N ASP A 452 -16.71 -18.17 -25.22
CA ASP A 452 -15.89 -18.96 -24.31
C ASP A 452 -15.56 -18.20 -23.02
N SER A 453 -16.28 -17.11 -22.75
CA SER A 453 -16.17 -16.26 -21.57
C SER A 453 -17.29 -16.56 -20.58
N TYR A 454 -16.91 -16.81 -19.34
CA TYR A 454 -17.79 -17.05 -18.20
C TYR A 454 -17.45 -16.09 -17.09
N TYR A 455 -18.44 -15.53 -16.43
CA TYR A 455 -18.19 -14.57 -15.36
C TYR A 455 -19.20 -14.69 -14.23
N TYR A 456 -18.79 -14.23 -13.06
CA TYR A 456 -19.67 -13.95 -11.93
C TYR A 456 -19.38 -12.52 -11.45
N LEU A 457 -20.44 -11.76 -11.16
CA LEU A 457 -20.34 -10.42 -10.56
C LEU A 457 -21.39 -10.31 -9.46
N ALA A 458 -20.95 -10.04 -8.24
CA ALA A 458 -21.84 -9.66 -7.15
C ALA A 458 -22.45 -8.29 -7.44
N THR A 459 -23.77 -8.22 -7.52
CA THR A 459 -24.52 -6.99 -7.84
C THR A 459 -25.02 -6.25 -6.61
N THR A 460 -24.77 -6.80 -5.42
CA THR A 460 -25.08 -6.23 -4.11
C THR A 460 -23.85 -6.33 -3.20
N HIS A 461 -23.90 -5.63 -2.07
CA HIS A 461 -22.87 -5.76 -1.03
C HIS A 461 -23.15 -6.89 -0.02
N ASP A 462 -24.05 -7.81 -0.32
CA ASP A 462 -24.23 -9.04 0.44
C ASP A 462 -23.06 -10.01 0.16
N ASP A 463 -22.82 -10.93 1.10
CA ASP A 463 -21.81 -11.97 0.90
C ASP A 463 -22.22 -12.94 -0.21
N LYS A 464 -21.59 -12.81 -1.36
CA LYS A 464 -21.81 -13.65 -2.55
C LYS A 464 -20.62 -14.56 -2.87
N ARG A 465 -19.66 -14.65 -1.95
CA ARG A 465 -18.44 -15.45 -2.14
C ARG A 465 -18.73 -16.95 -2.26
N TYR A 466 -19.78 -17.44 -1.62
CA TYR A 466 -20.17 -18.86 -1.72
C TYR A 466 -20.63 -19.20 -3.15
N GLU A 467 -21.58 -18.43 -3.67
CA GLU A 467 -22.15 -18.65 -5.02
C GLU A 467 -21.06 -18.48 -6.09
N LEU A 468 -20.20 -17.46 -5.93
CA LEU A 468 -19.04 -17.22 -6.79
C LEU A 468 -18.10 -18.42 -6.80
N THR A 469 -17.71 -18.91 -5.63
CA THR A 469 -16.79 -20.05 -5.47
C THR A 469 -17.38 -21.32 -6.06
N LYS A 470 -18.64 -21.60 -5.78
CA LYS A 470 -19.35 -22.75 -6.33
C LYS A 470 -19.31 -22.74 -7.86
N TYR A 471 -19.69 -21.61 -8.45
CA TYR A 471 -19.73 -21.48 -9.91
C TYR A 471 -18.35 -21.61 -10.55
N LEU A 472 -17.31 -21.01 -9.97
CA LEU A 472 -15.93 -21.19 -10.43
C LEU A 472 -15.50 -22.66 -10.40
N CYS A 473 -15.80 -23.39 -9.31
CA CYS A 473 -15.48 -24.80 -9.16
C CYS A 473 -16.24 -25.71 -10.13
N GLU A 474 -17.43 -25.33 -10.56
CA GLU A 474 -18.22 -26.05 -11.59
C GLU A 474 -17.63 -25.86 -13.00
N LEU A 475 -17.12 -24.67 -13.31
CA LEU A 475 -16.53 -24.33 -14.62
C LEU A 475 -15.18 -25.02 -14.84
N ILE A 476 -14.25 -24.92 -13.89
CA ILE A 476 -12.90 -25.44 -14.03
C ILE A 476 -12.91 -26.94 -13.75
N LYS A 477 -12.52 -27.76 -14.74
CA LYS A 477 -12.43 -29.22 -14.61
C LYS A 477 -11.11 -29.63 -13.93
N ASP A 478 -10.93 -30.93 -13.69
CA ASP A 478 -9.79 -31.47 -12.93
C ASP A 478 -8.48 -31.54 -13.72
N LYS A 479 -8.53 -31.19 -15.02
CA LYS A 479 -7.38 -31.16 -15.93
C LYS A 479 -7.27 -29.81 -16.61
N GLY A 480 -6.12 -29.54 -17.21
CA GLY A 480 -5.82 -28.30 -17.92
C GLY A 480 -5.04 -27.30 -17.07
N THR A 481 -4.36 -26.37 -17.69
CA THR A 481 -3.57 -25.33 -17.02
C THR A 481 -4.42 -24.11 -16.76
N ILE A 482 -4.37 -23.58 -15.54
CA ILE A 482 -4.98 -22.28 -15.22
C ILE A 482 -3.93 -21.20 -15.50
N ILE A 483 -4.28 -20.19 -16.25
CA ILE A 483 -3.42 -19.06 -16.62
C ILE A 483 -3.93 -17.82 -15.87
N ALA A 484 -3.05 -17.18 -15.14
CA ALA A 484 -3.30 -15.89 -14.51
C ALA A 484 -2.16 -14.91 -14.87
N TRP A 485 -2.37 -13.64 -14.64
CA TRP A 485 -1.32 -12.63 -14.73
C TRP A 485 -1.00 -12.12 -13.33
N ASN A 486 0.22 -12.42 -12.82
CA ASN A 486 0.60 -12.25 -11.42
C ASN A 486 -0.21 -13.19 -10.48
N ASP A 487 -0.02 -14.49 -10.65
CA ASP A 487 -0.84 -15.57 -10.05
C ASP A 487 -0.88 -15.57 -8.51
N SER A 488 0.01 -14.85 -7.87
CA SER A 488 0.06 -14.76 -6.41
C SER A 488 -1.24 -14.21 -5.82
N PHE A 489 -1.86 -13.27 -6.51
CA PHE A 489 -3.12 -12.66 -6.12
C PHE A 489 -4.27 -13.68 -6.19
N GLU A 490 -4.51 -14.31 -7.36
CA GLU A 490 -5.57 -15.30 -7.56
C GLU A 490 -5.41 -16.50 -6.63
N ARG A 491 -4.18 -16.99 -6.47
CA ARG A 491 -3.87 -18.11 -5.58
C ARG A 491 -4.15 -17.79 -4.12
N THR A 492 -3.88 -16.56 -3.70
CA THR A 492 -4.16 -16.12 -2.33
C THR A 492 -5.66 -16.05 -2.10
N ARG A 493 -6.42 -15.46 -3.04
CA ARG A 493 -7.90 -15.43 -2.95
C ARG A 493 -8.50 -16.83 -2.90
N MET A 494 -8.05 -17.74 -3.75
CA MET A 494 -8.53 -19.14 -3.73
C MET A 494 -8.19 -19.86 -2.41
N LYS A 495 -7.02 -19.61 -1.82
CA LYS A 495 -6.66 -20.17 -0.49
C LYS A 495 -7.57 -19.65 0.62
N GLU A 496 -7.93 -18.37 0.57
CA GLU A 496 -8.86 -17.76 1.53
C GLU A 496 -10.26 -18.36 1.38
N LEU A 497 -10.76 -18.46 0.15
CA LEU A 497 -12.05 -19.12 -0.14
C LEU A 497 -12.06 -20.59 0.31
N ALA A 498 -10.96 -21.32 0.14
CA ALA A 498 -10.83 -22.71 0.59
C ALA A 498 -10.89 -22.84 2.13
N LYS A 499 -10.43 -21.83 2.87
CA LYS A 499 -10.56 -21.78 4.34
C LYS A 499 -11.98 -21.44 4.79
N ILE A 500 -12.64 -20.53 4.08
CA ILE A 500 -14.00 -20.08 4.40
C ILE A 500 -15.02 -21.16 4.04
N TYR A 501 -14.83 -21.88 2.93
CA TYR A 501 -15.71 -22.90 2.40
C TYR A 501 -14.97 -24.24 2.25
N PRO A 502 -14.81 -25.02 3.33
CA PRO A 502 -14.03 -26.26 3.32
C PRO A 502 -14.50 -27.31 2.31
N GLU A 503 -15.79 -27.30 1.95
CA GLU A 503 -16.37 -28.20 0.93
C GLU A 503 -15.79 -28.00 -0.47
N PHE A 504 -15.23 -26.83 -0.78
CA PHE A 504 -14.54 -26.53 -2.04
C PHE A 504 -13.02 -26.64 -1.93
N SER A 505 -12.48 -26.94 -0.73
CA SER A 505 -11.04 -26.87 -0.47
C SER A 505 -10.21 -27.75 -1.41
N ASP A 506 -10.60 -29.01 -1.60
CA ASP A 506 -9.86 -29.93 -2.47
C ASP A 506 -9.85 -29.45 -3.92
N LYS A 507 -10.98 -28.94 -4.38
CA LYS A 507 -11.13 -28.42 -5.74
C LYS A 507 -10.30 -27.15 -5.96
N LEU A 508 -10.37 -26.20 -5.03
CA LEU A 508 -9.60 -24.95 -5.09
C LEU A 508 -8.08 -25.24 -5.00
N ASN A 509 -7.65 -26.15 -4.14
CA ASN A 509 -6.24 -26.54 -4.07
C ASN A 509 -5.76 -27.22 -5.37
N ASN A 510 -6.58 -28.07 -6.00
CA ASN A 510 -6.29 -28.61 -7.33
C ASN A 510 -6.12 -27.51 -8.38
N ILE A 511 -6.96 -26.47 -8.38
CA ILE A 511 -6.84 -25.32 -9.26
C ILE A 511 -5.53 -24.56 -8.99
N ILE A 512 -5.24 -24.25 -7.71
CA ILE A 512 -4.03 -23.53 -7.27
C ILE A 512 -2.76 -24.27 -7.74
N ASP A 513 -2.73 -25.59 -7.67
CA ASP A 513 -1.54 -26.39 -8.02
C ASP A 513 -1.25 -26.38 -9.51
N ARG A 514 -2.27 -26.17 -10.34
CA ARG A 514 -2.17 -26.09 -11.80
C ARG A 514 -2.10 -24.65 -12.32
N THR A 515 -2.13 -23.65 -11.45
CA THR A 515 -2.07 -22.23 -11.85
C THR A 515 -0.65 -21.86 -12.24
N PHE A 516 -0.52 -21.29 -13.42
CA PHE A 516 0.69 -20.76 -14.00
C PHE A 516 0.56 -19.26 -14.23
N ASP A 517 1.53 -18.52 -13.76
CA ASP A 517 1.65 -17.09 -14.00
C ASP A 517 2.26 -16.80 -15.36
N LEU A 518 1.44 -16.25 -16.26
CA LEU A 518 1.85 -15.92 -17.62
C LEU A 518 2.97 -14.86 -17.67
N TRP A 519 3.08 -14.03 -16.65
CA TRP A 519 4.14 -13.05 -16.49
C TRP A 519 5.55 -13.65 -16.60
N TYR A 520 5.76 -14.89 -16.07
CA TYR A 520 7.06 -15.57 -16.15
C TYR A 520 7.49 -15.94 -17.57
N VAL A 521 6.56 -16.01 -18.51
CA VAL A 521 6.90 -16.20 -19.93
C VAL A 521 7.68 -15.01 -20.46
N PHE A 522 7.44 -13.81 -19.94
CA PHE A 522 8.10 -12.57 -20.34
C PHE A 522 9.27 -12.19 -19.43
N LYS A 523 8.98 -12.01 -18.13
CA LYS A 523 9.96 -11.52 -17.13
C LYS A 523 11.11 -12.50 -16.88
N GLY A 524 10.94 -13.77 -17.22
CA GLY A 524 11.90 -14.82 -16.85
C GLY A 524 11.86 -15.10 -15.34
N GLY A 525 12.93 -15.69 -14.82
CA GLY A 525 12.96 -16.13 -13.43
C GLY A 525 12.55 -17.60 -13.28
N HIS A 526 11.97 -17.94 -12.12
CA HIS A 526 11.64 -19.32 -11.78
C HIS A 526 10.23 -19.45 -11.18
N HIS A 527 9.30 -19.98 -11.95
CA HIS A 527 7.97 -20.35 -11.46
C HIS A 527 7.98 -21.74 -10.83
N LYS A 528 7.15 -22.01 -9.80
CA LYS A 528 7.10 -23.29 -9.09
C LYS A 528 6.85 -24.50 -10.00
N LEU A 529 6.06 -24.35 -11.06
CA LEU A 529 5.76 -25.44 -12.00
C LEU A 529 6.97 -25.81 -12.87
N TYR A 530 7.99 -24.93 -12.98
CA TYR A 530 9.17 -25.22 -13.78
C TYR A 530 9.96 -26.42 -13.26
N ASP A 531 9.97 -26.66 -11.94
CA ASP A 531 10.61 -27.84 -11.36
C ASP A 531 9.94 -29.14 -11.87
N ASN A 532 8.60 -29.16 -11.89
CA ASN A 532 7.83 -30.30 -12.41
C ASN A 532 7.96 -30.47 -13.93
N TRP A 533 8.15 -29.36 -14.64
CA TRP A 533 8.27 -29.33 -16.11
C TRP A 533 9.71 -29.53 -16.61
N GLY A 534 10.69 -29.59 -15.73
CA GLY A 534 12.10 -29.71 -16.07
C GLY A 534 12.67 -28.47 -16.76
N ILE A 535 12.13 -27.27 -16.47
CA ILE A 535 12.59 -26.00 -17.01
C ILE A 535 13.64 -25.39 -16.08
N PRO A 536 14.90 -25.22 -16.53
CA PRO A 536 15.97 -24.71 -15.66
C PRO A 536 15.76 -23.26 -15.25
N LYS A 537 16.36 -22.85 -14.13
CA LYS A 537 16.41 -21.44 -13.70
C LYS A 537 17.08 -20.55 -14.76
N LYS A 538 16.60 -19.32 -14.87
CA LYS A 538 17.22 -18.26 -15.69
C LYS A 538 17.19 -16.93 -14.94
N GLU A 539 18.30 -16.21 -14.89
CA GLU A 539 18.41 -14.92 -14.22
C GLU A 539 17.97 -13.73 -15.10
N GLY A 540 18.09 -13.86 -16.43
CA GLY A 540 17.68 -12.84 -17.38
C GLY A 540 16.18 -12.85 -17.68
N PHE A 541 15.77 -11.95 -18.56
CA PHE A 541 14.43 -11.97 -19.15
C PHE A 541 14.29 -13.10 -20.18
N ASN A 542 13.06 -13.47 -20.52
CA ASN A 542 12.74 -14.21 -21.73
C ASN A 542 12.36 -13.25 -22.88
N TYR A 543 11.79 -12.09 -22.51
CA TYR A 543 11.40 -11.04 -23.44
C TYR A 543 11.64 -9.67 -22.82
N TYR A 544 12.17 -8.72 -23.58
CA TYR A 544 12.24 -7.31 -23.17
C TYR A 544 12.16 -6.40 -24.39
N HIS A 545 11.27 -5.42 -24.33
CA HIS A 545 11.11 -4.32 -25.30
C HIS A 545 11.27 -2.98 -24.57
N GLU A 546 11.80 -1.95 -25.23
CA GLU A 546 12.06 -0.68 -24.57
C GLU A 546 10.78 -0.02 -24.01
N ASP A 547 9.62 -0.20 -24.66
CA ASP A 547 8.35 0.37 -24.19
C ASP A 547 7.81 -0.26 -22.91
N LEU A 548 8.37 -1.37 -22.46
CA LEU A 548 8.06 -1.93 -21.14
C LEU A 548 8.50 -0.99 -20.00
N GLN A 549 9.54 -0.20 -20.22
CA GLN A 549 10.03 0.78 -19.23
C GLN A 549 10.26 0.19 -17.83
N GLY A 550 10.72 -1.07 -17.77
CA GLY A 550 10.96 -1.79 -16.52
C GLY A 550 9.72 -2.46 -15.89
N SER A 551 8.55 -2.34 -16.50
CA SER A 551 7.30 -2.92 -16.03
C SER A 551 6.81 -4.04 -16.94
N PHE A 552 6.31 -5.13 -16.34
CA PHE A 552 5.68 -6.24 -17.06
C PHE A 552 4.17 -6.32 -16.81
N SER A 553 3.54 -5.19 -16.46
CA SER A 553 2.07 -5.12 -16.42
C SER A 553 1.46 -5.58 -17.74
N ILE A 554 0.35 -6.29 -17.69
CA ILE A 554 -0.38 -6.70 -18.89
C ILE A 554 -0.71 -5.49 -19.77
N LYS A 555 -0.99 -4.32 -19.17
CA LYS A 555 -1.26 -3.04 -19.84
C LYS A 555 -0.04 -2.46 -20.56
N LYS A 556 1.19 -2.92 -20.23
CA LYS A 556 2.44 -2.56 -20.92
C LYS A 556 2.85 -3.59 -21.95
N VAL A 557 2.61 -4.87 -21.66
CA VAL A 557 2.97 -5.96 -22.57
C VAL A 557 1.98 -6.05 -23.73
N LEU A 558 0.67 -5.98 -23.47
CA LEU A 558 -0.38 -6.15 -24.47
C LEU A 558 -0.23 -5.23 -25.70
N PRO A 559 -0.02 -3.91 -25.56
CA PRO A 559 0.09 -3.01 -26.72
C PRO A 559 1.28 -3.29 -27.64
N ILE A 560 2.30 -3.98 -27.14
CA ILE A 560 3.48 -4.35 -27.94
C ILE A 560 3.14 -5.51 -28.91
N PHE A 561 2.29 -6.43 -28.49
CA PHE A 561 1.92 -7.62 -29.26
C PHE A 561 0.61 -7.45 -30.02
N VAL A 562 -0.35 -6.72 -29.43
CA VAL A 562 -1.73 -6.57 -29.92
C VAL A 562 -2.15 -5.10 -29.77
N PRO A 563 -1.57 -4.18 -30.57
CA PRO A 563 -1.76 -2.73 -30.41
C PRO A 563 -3.22 -2.27 -30.61
N GLU A 564 -4.04 -3.05 -31.32
CA GLU A 564 -5.46 -2.78 -31.52
C GLU A 564 -6.31 -3.03 -30.27
N LEU A 565 -5.81 -3.81 -29.31
CA LEU A 565 -6.53 -4.11 -28.08
C LEU A 565 -6.10 -3.15 -26.96
N SER A 566 -6.98 -2.24 -26.58
CA SER A 566 -6.70 -1.18 -25.62
C SER A 566 -7.75 -1.11 -24.51
N TYR A 567 -7.29 -0.79 -23.29
CA TYR A 567 -8.16 -0.48 -22.15
C TYR A 567 -8.70 0.96 -22.17
N ALA A 568 -8.15 1.83 -23.02
CA ALA A 568 -8.47 3.27 -23.02
C ALA A 568 -9.95 3.56 -23.31
N ASN A 569 -10.61 2.70 -24.06
CA ASN A 569 -12.02 2.86 -24.48
C ASN A 569 -13.02 2.17 -23.53
N LEU A 570 -12.56 1.50 -22.47
CA LEU A 570 -13.43 0.88 -21.48
C LEU A 570 -13.97 1.93 -20.49
N ASP A 571 -15.15 1.67 -19.95
CA ASP A 571 -15.79 2.48 -18.90
C ASP A 571 -15.04 2.33 -17.55
N VAL A 572 -14.48 1.14 -17.30
CA VAL A 572 -13.59 0.79 -16.20
C VAL A 572 -12.23 0.41 -16.81
N LYS A 573 -11.14 1.00 -16.35
CA LYS A 573 -9.81 0.90 -17.01
C LYS A 573 -8.75 0.23 -16.16
N ASN A 574 -9.01 0.06 -14.87
CA ASN A 574 -8.07 -0.51 -13.92
C ASN A 574 -8.80 -1.02 -12.66
N GLY A 575 -8.11 -1.81 -11.84
CA GLY A 575 -8.65 -2.38 -10.61
C GLY A 575 -9.12 -1.34 -9.59
N ASP A 576 -8.45 -0.18 -9.48
CA ASP A 576 -8.91 0.91 -8.61
C ASP A 576 -10.28 1.44 -9.02
N GLU A 577 -10.50 1.63 -10.32
CA GLU A 577 -11.81 2.01 -10.85
C GLU A 577 -12.86 0.91 -10.61
N ALA A 578 -12.47 -0.37 -10.67
CA ALA A 578 -13.36 -1.49 -10.35
C ALA A 578 -13.81 -1.44 -8.88
N VAL A 579 -12.89 -1.20 -7.95
CA VAL A 579 -13.21 -0.99 -6.51
C VAL A 579 -14.15 0.19 -6.31
N ILE A 580 -13.90 1.32 -6.99
CA ILE A 580 -14.73 2.52 -6.90
C ILE A 580 -16.14 2.25 -7.39
N VAL A 581 -16.28 1.60 -8.54
CA VAL A 581 -17.57 1.28 -9.15
C VAL A 581 -18.36 0.34 -8.25
N TYR A 582 -17.76 -0.79 -7.83
CA TYR A 582 -18.41 -1.73 -6.94
C TYR A 582 -18.79 -1.08 -5.58
N GLY A 583 -17.87 -0.33 -4.98
CA GLY A 583 -18.11 0.35 -3.71
C GLY A 583 -19.28 1.35 -3.74
N ASN A 584 -19.55 1.92 -4.90
CA ASN A 584 -20.66 2.88 -5.08
C ASN A 584 -21.98 2.25 -5.55
N PHE A 585 -22.06 0.95 -5.83
CA PHE A 585 -23.29 0.29 -6.27
C PHE A 585 -24.54 0.66 -5.46
N PRO A 586 -24.49 0.69 -4.10
CA PRO A 586 -25.67 1.03 -3.30
C PRO A 586 -26.16 2.47 -3.47
N LYS A 587 -25.34 3.37 -4.00
CA LYS A 587 -25.65 4.80 -4.17
C LYS A 587 -26.12 5.13 -5.59
N MET A 588 -25.94 4.20 -6.54
CA MET A 588 -26.21 4.43 -7.96
C MET A 588 -27.71 4.37 -8.29
N LYS A 589 -28.16 5.22 -9.21
CA LYS A 589 -29.48 5.09 -9.82
C LYS A 589 -29.49 3.93 -10.80
N LYS A 590 -30.66 3.34 -11.07
CA LYS A 590 -30.82 2.15 -11.90
C LYS A 590 -30.09 2.20 -13.25
N LEU A 591 -30.18 3.32 -13.97
CA LEU A 591 -29.53 3.44 -15.29
C LEU A 591 -28.01 3.45 -15.17
N GLU A 592 -27.49 4.22 -14.23
CA GLU A 592 -26.05 4.30 -13.92
C GLU A 592 -25.52 2.94 -13.44
N PHE A 593 -26.27 2.27 -12.55
CA PHE A 593 -25.92 0.93 -12.08
C PHE A 593 -25.78 -0.07 -13.24
N GLU A 594 -26.74 -0.13 -14.16
CA GLU A 594 -26.67 -1.06 -15.29
C GLU A 594 -25.48 -0.75 -16.22
N GLN A 595 -25.18 0.53 -16.45
CA GLN A 595 -24.04 0.96 -17.25
C GLN A 595 -22.71 0.57 -16.56
N ARG A 596 -22.57 0.92 -15.28
CA ARG A 596 -21.33 0.65 -14.52
C ARG A 596 -21.12 -0.84 -14.26
N LYS A 597 -22.19 -1.58 -14.03
CA LYS A 597 -22.16 -3.05 -13.96
C LYS A 597 -21.60 -3.66 -15.25
N GLN A 598 -22.08 -3.18 -16.42
CA GLN A 598 -21.54 -3.64 -17.71
C GLN A 598 -20.08 -3.28 -17.86
N GLY A 599 -19.66 -2.09 -17.43
CA GLY A 599 -18.25 -1.66 -17.43
C GLY A 599 -17.34 -2.59 -16.65
N LEU A 600 -17.77 -3.08 -15.46
CA LEU A 600 -17.04 -4.08 -14.68
C LEU A 600 -16.92 -5.42 -15.41
N ILE A 601 -18.01 -5.87 -16.03
CA ILE A 601 -18.01 -7.13 -16.81
C ILE A 601 -17.02 -7.02 -17.98
N ASP A 602 -17.07 -5.92 -18.72
CA ASP A 602 -16.20 -5.69 -19.88
C ASP A 602 -14.74 -5.57 -19.50
N TYR A 603 -14.43 -4.94 -18.34
CA TYR A 603 -13.08 -4.78 -17.84
C TYR A 603 -12.44 -6.14 -17.45
N CYS A 604 -13.03 -6.90 -16.54
CA CYS A 604 -12.52 -8.20 -16.13
C CYS A 604 -12.46 -9.21 -17.28
N LYS A 605 -13.44 -9.13 -18.23
CA LYS A 605 -13.43 -9.89 -19.48
C LYS A 605 -12.24 -9.51 -20.38
N GLN A 606 -11.88 -8.23 -20.42
CA GLN A 606 -10.75 -7.75 -21.20
C GLN A 606 -9.42 -8.27 -20.62
N ASP A 607 -9.26 -8.35 -19.29
CA ASP A 607 -8.05 -8.86 -18.65
C ASP A 607 -7.81 -10.34 -19.02
N THR A 608 -8.82 -11.18 -18.91
CA THR A 608 -8.70 -12.59 -19.31
C THR A 608 -8.55 -12.77 -20.84
N TRP A 609 -9.23 -11.95 -21.64
CA TRP A 609 -9.07 -11.97 -23.10
C TRP A 609 -7.68 -11.53 -23.55
N ALA A 610 -7.09 -10.55 -22.86
CA ALA A 610 -5.72 -10.12 -23.11
C ALA A 610 -4.71 -11.27 -22.97
N MET A 611 -4.87 -12.15 -21.97
CA MET A 611 -4.02 -13.33 -21.82
C MET A 611 -4.17 -14.31 -22.98
N VAL A 612 -5.40 -14.53 -23.48
CA VAL A 612 -5.67 -15.40 -24.65
C VAL A 612 -4.95 -14.89 -25.89
N VAL A 613 -5.12 -13.60 -26.21
CA VAL A 613 -4.53 -13.03 -27.44
C VAL A 613 -3.00 -12.89 -27.35
N LEU A 614 -2.46 -12.63 -26.16
CA LEU A 614 -1.01 -12.63 -25.92
C LEU A 614 -0.41 -14.02 -26.16
N LEU A 615 -1.03 -15.09 -25.66
CA LEU A 615 -0.57 -16.45 -25.91
C LEU A 615 -0.65 -16.81 -27.39
N LYS A 616 -1.70 -16.36 -28.09
CA LYS A 616 -1.82 -16.56 -29.54
C LYS A 616 -0.66 -15.86 -30.26
N ALA A 617 -0.43 -14.57 -29.98
CA ALA A 617 0.65 -13.80 -30.58
C ALA A 617 2.03 -14.41 -30.30
N LEU A 618 2.28 -14.87 -29.07
CA LEU A 618 3.53 -15.56 -28.73
C LEU A 618 3.74 -16.83 -29.54
N ARG A 619 2.72 -17.68 -29.73
CA ARG A 619 2.81 -18.91 -30.53
C ARG A 619 3.16 -18.63 -32.00
N GLU A 620 2.72 -17.50 -32.54
CA GLU A 620 3.02 -17.09 -33.92
C GLU A 620 4.47 -16.60 -34.12
N ILE A 621 5.13 -16.14 -33.05
CA ILE A 621 6.46 -15.54 -33.12
C ILE A 621 7.58 -16.55 -32.79
N VAL A 622 7.31 -17.59 -32.00
CA VAL A 622 8.27 -18.60 -31.57
C VAL A 622 8.06 -19.93 -32.31
#